data_7a4709e2fea6d1d3523cf9caeb7827a5
#
_entry.id   7a4709e2fea6d1d3523cf9caeb7827a5
#
_cell.length_a   1.000
_cell.length_b   1.000
_cell.length_c   1.000
_cell.angle_alpha   90.00
_cell.angle_beta   90.00
_cell.angle_gamma   90.00
#
_symmetry.space_group_name_H-M   'P 1'
#
loop_
_entity.id
_entity.type
_entity.pdbx_description
1 polymer ?
#
loop_
_entity_poly.entity_id
_entity_poly.type
_entity_poly.pdbx_seq_one_letter_code
_entity_poly.pdbx_strand_id
1 'polypeptide(L)'
;MKILRQRLFLCLAGAIAAGLLNTLLYAATPEEQAVLASVQAMFDGMAKRDAAAIKEPTLPGGTMVLMRDGKPTQMTFEAFADRVGKPGTTQIEERIHDPLVRIDNDLAMVWAPFEFLIDGKVDHCGTDLFNLVRKDGKWLVASVADTGRKDCSVK
;
A
#
# COMPACT_ATOMS: atom_id res chain seq x y z
N MET A 1 19.72 -61.75 -57.46
CA MET A 1 20.57 -60.96 -56.56
C MET A 1 19.85 -59.62 -56.28
N LYS A 2 19.17 -59.51 -55.15
CA LYS A 2 18.34 -58.29 -54.75
C LYS A 2 19.05 -57.61 -53.62
N ILE A 3 19.47 -56.40 -53.87
CA ILE A 3 20.10 -55.53 -52.87
C ILE A 3 19.00 -54.81 -52.13
N LEU A 4 18.90 -55.08 -50.81
CA LEU A 4 17.90 -54.54 -49.89
C LEU A 4 18.40 -53.15 -49.42
N ARG A 5 17.70 -52.09 -49.80
CA ARG A 5 17.96 -50.73 -49.33
C ARG A 5 17.26 -50.52 -47.97
N GLN A 6 18.06 -50.47 -46.92
CA GLN A 6 17.62 -50.14 -45.59
C GLN A 6 17.51 -48.62 -45.47
N ARG A 7 16.29 -48.11 -45.28
CA ARG A 7 16.04 -46.68 -45.00
C ARG A 7 16.14 -46.44 -43.52
N LEU A 8 17.14 -45.67 -43.17
CA LEU A 8 17.35 -45.17 -41.80
C LEU A 8 16.41 -44.00 -41.55
N PHE A 9 15.40 -44.17 -40.71
CA PHE A 9 14.56 -43.07 -40.20
C PHE A 9 15.25 -42.44 -38.99
N LEU A 10 15.79 -41.20 -39.20
CA LEU A 10 16.20 -40.35 -38.08
C LEU A 10 14.95 -39.72 -37.45
N CYS A 11 14.59 -40.15 -36.24
CA CYS A 11 13.63 -39.48 -35.40
C CYS A 11 14.33 -38.28 -34.74
N LEU A 12 14.04 -37.06 -35.23
CA LEU A 12 14.38 -35.83 -34.52
C LEU A 12 13.43 -35.70 -33.33
N ALA A 13 13.89 -36.04 -32.10
CA ALA A 13 13.20 -35.71 -30.88
C ALA A 13 13.44 -34.22 -30.56
N GLY A 14 12.46 -33.38 -30.89
CA GLY A 14 12.46 -31.98 -30.50
C GLY A 14 12.18 -31.86 -28.99
N ALA A 15 13.20 -31.51 -28.24
CA ALA A 15 13.03 -31.15 -26.83
C ALA A 15 12.36 -29.76 -26.71
N ILE A 16 11.07 -29.74 -26.42
CA ILE A 16 10.36 -28.51 -26.06
C ILE A 16 10.79 -28.18 -24.63
N ALA A 17 11.75 -27.27 -24.49
CA ALA A 17 12.07 -26.65 -23.21
C ALA A 17 10.91 -25.72 -22.83
N ALA A 18 9.97 -26.22 -22.03
CA ALA A 18 8.96 -25.41 -21.38
C ALA A 18 9.66 -24.55 -20.34
N GLY A 19 9.93 -23.30 -20.69
CA GLY A 19 10.39 -22.27 -19.76
C GLY A 19 9.30 -22.01 -18.74
N LEU A 20 9.42 -22.59 -17.55
CA LEU A 20 8.63 -22.21 -16.39
C LEU A 20 9.03 -20.78 -16.01
N LEU A 21 8.24 -19.82 -16.44
CA LEU A 21 8.30 -18.45 -15.92
C LEU A 21 7.88 -18.53 -14.45
N ASN A 22 8.84 -18.70 -13.55
CA ASN A 22 8.62 -18.49 -12.12
C ASN A 22 8.35 -17.00 -11.89
N THR A 23 7.08 -16.61 -11.94
CA THR A 23 6.64 -15.36 -11.31
C THR A 23 6.83 -15.54 -9.81
N LEU A 24 7.97 -15.08 -9.30
CA LEU A 24 8.18 -14.91 -7.87
C LEU A 24 7.12 -13.91 -7.40
N LEU A 25 6.04 -14.39 -6.81
CA LEU A 25 5.17 -13.58 -5.97
C LEU A 25 6.06 -13.06 -4.84
N TYR A 26 6.44 -11.80 -4.94
CA TYR A 26 7.27 -11.15 -3.92
C TYR A 26 6.38 -10.92 -2.70
N ALA A 27 6.41 -11.87 -1.77
CA ALA A 27 5.75 -11.67 -0.47
C ALA A 27 6.50 -10.56 0.28
N ALA A 28 5.76 -9.63 0.88
CA ALA A 28 6.35 -8.57 1.69
C ALA A 28 7.22 -9.18 2.80
N THR A 29 8.41 -8.63 2.99
CA THR A 29 9.32 -9.05 4.05
C THR A 29 8.70 -8.76 5.43
N PRO A 30 9.15 -9.42 6.51
CA PRO A 30 8.68 -9.12 7.87
C PRO A 30 8.83 -7.64 8.23
N GLU A 31 9.88 -6.99 7.74
CA GLU A 31 10.13 -5.56 7.98
C GLU A 31 9.13 -4.66 7.22
N GLU A 32 8.85 -4.97 5.94
CA GLU A 32 7.82 -4.27 5.17
C GLU A 32 6.42 -4.47 5.79
N GLN A 33 6.13 -5.66 6.31
CA GLN A 33 4.89 -5.92 7.05
C GLN A 33 4.79 -5.07 8.31
N ALA A 34 5.88 -4.88 9.06
CA ALA A 34 5.91 -4.04 10.25
C ALA A 34 5.66 -2.55 9.90
N VAL A 35 6.22 -2.06 8.79
CA VAL A 35 5.93 -0.71 8.27
C VAL A 35 4.46 -0.57 7.91
N LEU A 36 3.91 -1.51 7.13
CA LEU A 36 2.50 -1.50 6.72
C LEU A 36 1.54 -1.64 7.91
N ALA A 37 1.92 -2.38 8.95
CA ALA A 37 1.11 -2.50 10.16
C ALA A 37 0.90 -1.15 10.88
N SER A 38 1.89 -0.25 10.86
CA SER A 38 1.74 1.11 11.43
C SER A 38 0.78 1.96 10.61
N VAL A 39 0.80 1.84 9.28
CA VAL A 39 -0.16 2.51 8.38
C VAL A 39 -1.57 1.97 8.65
N GLN A 40 -1.72 0.65 8.70
CA GLN A 40 -3.02 0.00 8.96
C GLN A 40 -3.58 0.37 10.33
N ALA A 41 -2.74 0.45 11.37
CA ALA A 41 -3.17 0.87 12.70
C ALA A 41 -3.78 2.29 12.71
N MET A 42 -3.23 3.21 11.91
CA MET A 42 -3.79 4.55 11.75
C MET A 42 -5.19 4.48 11.10
N PHE A 43 -5.36 3.69 10.02
CA PHE A 43 -6.66 3.50 9.36
C PHE A 43 -7.69 2.83 10.27
N ASP A 44 -7.27 1.83 11.05
CA ASP A 44 -8.14 1.18 12.03
C ASP A 44 -8.65 2.17 13.11
N GLY A 45 -7.76 3.08 13.54
CA GLY A 45 -8.13 4.19 14.43
C GLY A 45 -9.15 5.13 13.80
N MET A 46 -8.97 5.47 12.52
CA MET A 46 -9.91 6.30 11.75
C MET A 46 -11.29 5.62 11.64
N ALA A 47 -11.32 4.34 11.25
CA ALA A 47 -12.55 3.57 11.11
C ALA A 47 -13.34 3.48 12.44
N LYS A 48 -12.63 3.37 13.58
CA LYS A 48 -13.22 3.38 14.93
C LYS A 48 -13.58 4.77 15.44
N ARG A 49 -13.18 5.84 14.74
CA ARG A 49 -13.26 7.23 15.19
C ARG A 49 -12.62 7.43 16.58
N ASP A 50 -11.49 6.77 16.79
CA ASP A 50 -10.72 6.83 18.01
C ASP A 50 -9.49 7.72 17.82
N ALA A 51 -9.55 8.95 18.34
CA ALA A 51 -8.47 9.91 18.22
C ALA A 51 -7.15 9.43 18.87
N ALA A 52 -7.22 8.64 19.93
CA ALA A 52 -6.04 8.10 20.59
C ALA A 52 -5.40 7.01 19.71
N ALA A 53 -6.22 6.10 19.16
CA ALA A 53 -5.77 5.04 18.25
C ALA A 53 -5.21 5.59 16.94
N ILE A 54 -5.75 6.71 16.42
CA ILE A 54 -5.17 7.39 15.24
C ILE A 54 -3.75 7.92 15.55
N LYS A 55 -3.55 8.52 16.75
CA LYS A 55 -2.26 9.12 17.14
C LYS A 55 -1.21 8.11 17.55
N GLU A 56 -1.61 6.96 18.05
CA GLU A 56 -0.67 5.96 18.60
C GLU A 56 0.43 5.53 17.59
N PRO A 57 0.12 5.23 16.31
CA PRO A 57 1.13 4.86 15.32
C PRO A 57 1.83 6.06 14.68
N THR A 58 1.61 7.30 15.14
CA THR A 58 2.20 8.51 14.55
C THR A 58 3.32 9.09 15.40
N LEU A 59 4.29 9.73 14.76
CA LEU A 59 5.32 10.47 15.44
C LEU A 59 4.72 11.77 16.02
N PRO A 60 4.88 12.05 17.33
CA PRO A 60 4.41 13.32 17.92
C PRO A 60 4.99 14.53 17.14
N GLY A 61 4.11 15.47 16.79
CA GLY A 61 4.48 16.63 15.96
C GLY A 61 4.56 16.35 14.45
N GLY A 62 4.28 15.13 14.02
CA GLY A 62 4.19 14.79 12.61
C GLY A 62 3.02 15.47 11.91
N THR A 63 3.09 15.56 10.58
CA THR A 63 2.15 16.36 9.79
C THR A 63 1.61 15.62 8.58
N MET A 64 0.51 16.12 8.06
CA MET A 64 -0.04 15.65 6.80
C MET A 64 -0.39 16.80 5.86
N VAL A 65 -0.31 16.54 4.56
CA VAL A 65 -0.68 17.44 3.48
C VAL A 65 -1.69 16.76 2.58
N LEU A 66 -2.92 17.24 2.60
CA LEU A 66 -4.01 16.72 1.78
C LEU A 66 -4.18 17.59 0.53
N MET A 67 -3.93 17.01 -0.65
CA MET A 67 -4.12 17.70 -1.94
C MET A 67 -5.55 17.48 -2.44
N ARG A 68 -6.32 18.56 -2.55
CA ARG A 68 -7.69 18.53 -3.09
C ARG A 68 -7.86 19.64 -4.13
N ASP A 69 -8.23 19.28 -5.34
CA ASP A 69 -8.42 20.25 -6.46
C ASP A 69 -7.21 21.17 -6.65
N GLY A 70 -6.00 20.62 -6.57
CA GLY A 70 -4.74 21.35 -6.72
C GLY A 70 -4.38 22.25 -5.53
N LYS A 71 -5.13 22.21 -4.43
CA LYS A 71 -4.89 23.03 -3.22
C LYS A 71 -4.39 22.15 -2.08
N PRO A 72 -3.24 22.49 -1.46
CA PRO A 72 -2.75 21.80 -0.27
C PRO A 72 -3.49 22.28 0.99
N THR A 73 -3.88 21.33 1.82
CA THR A 73 -4.31 21.57 3.20
C THR A 73 -3.34 20.86 4.13
N GLN A 74 -2.63 21.62 4.95
CA GLN A 74 -1.67 21.07 5.91
C GLN A 74 -2.25 21.08 7.31
N MET A 75 -2.00 20.01 8.08
CA MET A 75 -2.38 19.90 9.48
C MET A 75 -1.44 18.95 10.22
N THR A 76 -1.45 18.97 11.56
CA THR A 76 -0.78 17.97 12.38
C THR A 76 -1.62 16.72 12.52
N PHE A 77 -1.00 15.60 12.90
CA PHE A 77 -1.75 14.36 13.21
C PHE A 77 -2.72 14.55 14.37
N GLU A 78 -2.37 15.39 15.35
CA GLU A 78 -3.25 15.72 16.47
C GLU A 78 -4.53 16.39 15.96
N ALA A 79 -4.40 17.42 15.12
CA ALA A 79 -5.56 18.13 14.56
C ALA A 79 -6.41 17.22 13.65
N PHE A 80 -5.77 16.34 12.89
CA PHE A 80 -6.46 15.33 12.10
C PHE A 80 -7.23 14.34 12.97
N ALA A 81 -6.57 13.77 13.99
CA ALA A 81 -7.17 12.81 14.89
C ALA A 81 -8.36 13.41 15.66
N ASP A 82 -8.22 14.65 16.13
CA ASP A 82 -9.31 15.36 16.82
C ASP A 82 -10.51 15.66 15.88
N ARG A 83 -10.23 15.83 14.58
CA ARG A 83 -11.28 16.02 13.56
C ARG A 83 -12.00 14.72 13.22
N VAL A 84 -11.24 13.64 12.94
CA VAL A 84 -11.77 12.35 12.49
C VAL A 84 -12.35 11.56 13.67
N GLY A 85 -11.75 11.66 14.85
CA GLY A 85 -12.17 10.98 16.07
C GLY A 85 -13.46 11.54 16.70
N LYS A 86 -14.10 12.58 16.11
CA LYS A 86 -15.40 13.07 16.57
C LYS A 86 -16.44 11.97 16.41
N PRO A 87 -17.33 11.80 17.41
CA PRO A 87 -18.43 10.85 17.30
C PRO A 87 -19.27 11.07 16.04
N GLY A 88 -19.64 9.99 15.39
CA GLY A 88 -20.46 10.02 14.18
C GLY A 88 -20.97 8.62 13.84
N THR A 89 -22.08 8.52 13.12
CA THR A 89 -22.69 7.26 12.71
C THR A 89 -22.24 6.79 11.32
N THR A 90 -21.68 7.70 10.53
CA THR A 90 -21.14 7.39 9.20
C THR A 90 -19.92 6.49 9.33
N GLN A 91 -19.96 5.34 8.70
CA GLN A 91 -18.80 4.44 8.62
C GLN A 91 -17.78 5.00 7.63
N ILE A 92 -16.52 5.04 8.02
CA ILE A 92 -15.41 5.43 7.15
C ILE A 92 -14.38 4.32 7.14
N GLU A 93 -13.78 4.10 6.00
CA GLU A 93 -12.73 3.10 5.80
C GLU A 93 -11.77 3.60 4.74
N GLU A 94 -10.48 3.37 4.94
CA GLU A 94 -9.46 3.62 3.93
C GLU A 94 -8.76 2.31 3.61
N ARG A 95 -8.60 2.04 2.32
CA ARG A 95 -7.95 0.83 1.80
C ARG A 95 -6.84 1.22 0.85
N ILE A 96 -5.65 0.71 1.08
CA ILE A 96 -4.53 0.85 0.15
C ILE A 96 -4.41 -0.39 -0.74
N HIS A 97 -3.89 -0.20 -1.94
CA HIS A 97 -3.71 -1.24 -2.95
C HIS A 97 -2.25 -1.27 -3.39
N ASP A 98 -1.69 -2.46 -3.58
CA ASP A 98 -0.35 -2.71 -4.14
C ASP A 98 0.72 -1.73 -3.59
N PRO A 99 0.91 -1.63 -2.26
CA PRO A 99 1.81 -0.65 -1.68
C PRO A 99 3.26 -0.91 -2.07
N LEU A 100 3.95 0.14 -2.54
CA LEU A 100 5.38 0.14 -2.71
C LEU A 100 6.04 0.58 -1.42
N VAL A 101 6.75 -0.32 -0.75
CA VAL A 101 7.52 -0.03 0.47
C VAL A 101 9.00 0.10 0.12
N ARG A 102 9.68 1.10 0.70
CA ARG A 102 11.13 1.22 0.66
C ARG A 102 11.63 1.51 2.06
N ILE A 103 12.67 0.80 2.47
CA ILE A 103 13.27 0.89 3.81
C ILE A 103 14.77 1.09 3.67
N ASP A 104 15.28 2.05 4.43
CA ASP A 104 16.70 2.25 4.65
C ASP A 104 16.94 2.50 6.15
N ASN A 105 17.47 1.50 6.84
CA ASN A 105 17.71 1.52 8.29
C ASN A 105 16.43 1.89 9.08
N ASP A 106 16.41 3.07 9.67
CA ASP A 106 15.31 3.58 10.50
C ASP A 106 14.37 4.54 9.75
N LEU A 107 14.46 4.59 8.44
CA LEU A 107 13.61 5.36 7.55
C LEU A 107 12.85 4.44 6.61
N ALA A 108 11.56 4.68 6.45
CA ALA A 108 10.74 3.99 5.46
C ALA A 108 9.81 4.95 4.72
N MET A 109 9.45 4.58 3.49
CA MET A 109 8.34 5.20 2.77
C MET A 109 7.37 4.15 2.27
N VAL A 110 6.09 4.51 2.22
CA VAL A 110 5.03 3.74 1.56
C VAL A 110 4.36 4.64 0.54
N TRP A 111 4.36 4.22 -0.71
CA TRP A 111 3.58 4.81 -1.79
C TRP A 111 2.47 3.86 -2.16
N ALA A 112 1.22 4.25 -1.98
CA ALA A 112 0.10 3.36 -2.19
C ALA A 112 -1.10 4.08 -2.82
N PRO A 113 -1.65 3.59 -3.93
CA PRO A 113 -3.00 3.95 -4.33
C PRO A 113 -3.99 3.62 -3.22
N PHE A 114 -4.99 4.48 -3.00
CA PHE A 114 -6.01 4.25 -1.99
C PHE A 114 -7.43 4.48 -2.51
N GLU A 115 -8.38 3.90 -1.80
CA GLU A 115 -9.80 4.20 -1.87
C GLU A 115 -10.30 4.57 -0.47
N PHE A 116 -10.99 5.69 -0.36
CA PHE A 116 -11.68 6.09 0.86
C PHE A 116 -13.18 5.82 0.70
N LEU A 117 -13.73 5.05 1.63
CA LEU A 117 -15.12 4.61 1.59
C LEU A 117 -15.93 5.31 2.67
N ILE A 118 -17.16 5.65 2.30
CA ILE A 118 -18.21 6.14 3.20
C ILE A 118 -19.39 5.17 3.11
N ASP A 119 -19.79 4.58 4.24
CA ASP A 119 -20.87 3.59 4.32
C ASP A 119 -20.70 2.46 3.27
N GLY A 120 -19.44 1.98 3.10
CA GLY A 120 -19.07 0.90 2.20
C GLY A 120 -19.02 1.28 0.71
N LYS A 121 -19.21 2.56 0.36
CA LYS A 121 -19.13 3.05 -1.02
C LYS A 121 -17.90 3.94 -1.20
N VAL A 122 -17.19 3.79 -2.31
CA VAL A 122 -16.04 4.65 -2.62
C VAL A 122 -16.53 6.10 -2.75
N ASP A 123 -16.00 6.98 -1.90
CA ASP A 123 -16.26 8.41 -1.91
C ASP A 123 -15.21 9.16 -2.73
N HIS A 124 -13.95 8.81 -2.56
CA HIS A 124 -12.82 9.34 -3.34
C HIS A 124 -11.66 8.35 -3.32
N CYS A 125 -10.69 8.59 -4.16
CA CYS A 125 -9.47 7.79 -4.27
C CYS A 125 -8.28 8.69 -4.56
N GLY A 126 -7.10 8.13 -4.46
CA GLY A 126 -5.89 8.87 -4.73
C GLY A 126 -4.64 8.02 -4.57
N THR A 127 -3.59 8.65 -4.14
CA THR A 127 -2.34 8.02 -3.76
C THR A 127 -1.85 8.64 -2.47
N ASP A 128 -1.49 7.79 -1.53
CA ASP A 128 -0.82 8.16 -0.29
C ASP A 128 0.68 8.02 -0.42
N LEU A 129 1.39 8.94 0.17
CA LEU A 129 2.80 8.86 0.47
C LEU A 129 3.00 8.99 1.99
N PHE A 130 3.31 7.88 2.64
CA PHE A 130 3.72 7.88 4.05
C PHE A 130 5.24 7.92 4.14
N ASN A 131 5.77 8.73 5.05
CA ASN A 131 7.13 8.62 5.53
C ASN A 131 7.08 8.14 6.98
N LEU A 132 7.85 7.10 7.29
CA LEU A 132 7.92 6.51 8.61
C LEU A 132 9.36 6.55 9.14
N VAL A 133 9.47 6.63 10.44
CA VAL A 133 10.75 6.50 11.16
C VAL A 133 10.62 5.42 12.21
N ARG A 134 11.73 4.72 12.49
CA ARG A 134 11.78 3.75 13.58
C ARG A 134 12.30 4.44 14.84
N LYS A 135 11.52 4.35 15.90
CA LYS A 135 11.88 4.84 17.22
C LYS A 135 11.57 3.77 18.27
N ASP A 136 12.54 3.46 19.11
CA ASP A 136 12.43 2.46 20.18
C ASP A 136 11.90 1.09 19.67
N GLY A 137 12.36 0.68 18.45
CA GLY A 137 11.98 -0.57 17.79
C GLY A 137 10.60 -0.55 17.11
N LYS A 138 9.88 0.57 17.10
CA LYS A 138 8.55 0.72 16.48
C LYS A 138 8.62 1.67 15.29
N TRP A 139 7.92 1.32 14.21
CA TRP A 139 7.69 2.22 13.09
C TRP A 139 6.60 3.22 13.45
N LEU A 140 6.87 4.50 13.26
CA LEU A 140 5.91 5.60 13.48
C LEU A 140 5.78 6.42 12.20
N VAL A 141 4.54 6.72 11.82
CA VAL A 141 4.24 7.61 10.69
C VAL A 141 4.68 9.03 11.05
N ALA A 142 5.69 9.53 10.35
CA ALA A 142 6.26 10.87 10.59
C ALA A 142 5.55 11.94 9.74
N SER A 143 5.15 11.59 8.53
CA SER A 143 4.34 12.46 7.67
C SER A 143 3.53 11.68 6.66
N VAL A 144 2.43 12.29 6.20
CA VAL A 144 1.61 11.81 5.09
C VAL A 144 1.42 12.95 4.08
N ALA A 145 1.51 12.63 2.80
CA ALA A 145 0.96 13.48 1.74
C ALA A 145 0.04 12.64 0.88
N ASP A 146 -1.14 13.14 0.56
CA ASP A 146 -2.07 12.44 -0.32
C ASP A 146 -2.54 13.30 -1.49
N THR A 147 -3.03 12.64 -2.52
CA THR A 147 -3.88 13.24 -3.55
C THR A 147 -5.29 12.71 -3.42
N GLY A 148 -6.31 13.53 -3.69
CA GLY A 148 -7.69 13.07 -3.66
C GLY A 148 -8.47 13.50 -4.89
N ARG A 149 -9.20 12.56 -5.51
CA ARG A 149 -10.08 12.81 -6.66
C ARG A 149 -11.37 12.00 -6.55
N LYS A 150 -12.45 12.49 -7.15
CA LYS A 150 -13.75 11.80 -7.18
C LYS A 150 -13.87 10.79 -8.33
N ASP A 151 -13.16 11.02 -9.42
CA ASP A 151 -13.10 10.05 -10.52
C ASP A 151 -12.04 8.99 -10.22
N CYS A 152 -12.51 7.79 -9.85
CA CYS A 152 -11.67 6.64 -9.52
C CYS A 152 -11.54 5.65 -10.69
N SER A 153 -12.06 5.96 -11.86
CA SER A 153 -11.96 5.11 -13.06
C SER A 153 -10.58 5.14 -13.70
N VAL A 154 -9.78 6.18 -13.43
CA VAL A 154 -8.43 6.37 -13.97
C VAL A 154 -7.41 5.91 -12.92
N LYS A 155 -6.70 4.81 -13.24
CA LYS A 155 -5.55 4.30 -12.47
C LYS A 155 -4.24 4.89 -12.98
#